data_fcb5046c8374923bf125910d03184324
#
_entry.id   fcb5046c8374923bf125910d03184324
#
_cell.length_a   1.000
_cell.length_b   1.000
_cell.length_c   1.000
_cell.angle_alpha   90.00
_cell.angle_beta   90.00
_cell.angle_gamma   90.00
#
_symmetry.space_group_name_H-M   'P 1'
#
loop_
_entity.id
_entity.type
_entity.pdbx_description
1 polymer ?
#
loop_
_entity_poly.entity_id
_entity_poly.type
_entity_poly.pdbx_seq_one_letter_code
_entity_poly.pdbx_strand_id
1 'polypeptide(L)'
;MLENFDAIIVGAGTAGCLAAKTVAEAGLQVCLVESKRKEEIGEKVCGDALGEHHLKNVGLEKPQGGEFEKRIDGIKIYSPDLETVFTVADKDFVGHILNRRLFGQWLLRKAVDSGAVLYDLTQFLKPTIEKGFVTGILAKNTKTHDNIQLKGKMVFDASGFMGVVRRKLPKKMGIENEVANEDVEACYREIRQLKQESEETKYCKIYLNQKATPGGYTWIFPKSGAKVNVGVGICMRDKFPNPKNQFCKHVLTKPVFEGSLLLSGGSWYDPTRRPFDNMVGNGVAVIGDAACLVNPIHGGGIGPSMLSGFLAGKTFIEALEHDDVSQKSLWAYNSMYIEMYGAKQAALDIFRRFLIPSRDEDLNYGMHYKLLTEDDVLKAGLGEDFHLNVTETAKRVFKGLKRVRFLNRLRMTVGAMKEVRAHYKNYPESPEGFEKWRRETERIFGEAKLKIGE
;
A
#
# COMPACT_ATOMS: atom_id res chain seq x y z
N MET A 1 14.11 18.96 26.40
CA MET A 1 12.81 19.60 26.67
C MET A 1 11.76 18.52 26.74
N LEU A 2 10.78 18.68 27.63
CA LEU A 2 9.59 17.83 27.71
C LEU A 2 8.42 18.62 27.14
N GLU A 3 7.85 18.15 26.05
CA GLU A 3 6.72 18.80 25.38
C GLU A 3 5.52 17.87 25.37
N ASN A 4 4.31 18.44 25.52
CA ASN A 4 3.08 17.69 25.62
C ASN A 4 2.19 17.95 24.40
N PHE A 5 1.62 16.90 23.85
CA PHE A 5 0.68 16.92 22.74
C PHE A 5 -0.52 16.01 23.04
N ASP A 6 -1.63 16.18 22.35
CA ASP A 6 -2.68 15.17 22.36
C ASP A 6 -2.27 13.97 21.52
N ALA A 7 -1.63 14.22 20.37
CA ALA A 7 -1.15 13.15 19.48
C ALA A 7 0.28 13.39 18.99
N ILE A 8 1.05 12.30 18.87
CA ILE A 8 2.39 12.26 18.30
C ILE A 8 2.35 11.32 17.09
N ILE A 9 2.75 11.80 15.92
CA ILE A 9 2.75 11.02 14.69
C ILE A 9 4.18 10.80 14.22
N VAL A 10 4.60 9.55 14.17
CA VAL A 10 5.95 9.16 13.76
C VAL A 10 5.96 8.84 12.27
N GLY A 11 6.48 9.77 11.48
CA GLY A 11 6.54 9.74 10.02
C GLY A 11 5.60 10.77 9.37
N ALA A 12 6.18 11.71 8.60
CA ALA A 12 5.45 12.71 7.83
C ALA A 12 5.18 12.26 6.38
N GLY A 13 4.92 10.96 6.18
CA GLY A 13 4.46 10.40 4.91
C GLY A 13 2.97 10.68 4.67
N THR A 14 2.42 10.04 3.65
CA THR A 14 1.02 10.23 3.22
C THR A 14 0.02 9.97 4.36
N ALA A 15 0.15 8.86 5.08
CA ALA A 15 -0.73 8.53 6.20
C ALA A 15 -0.56 9.51 7.38
N GLY A 16 0.70 9.81 7.73
CA GLY A 16 1.00 10.69 8.86
C GLY A 16 0.50 12.12 8.64
N CYS A 17 0.69 12.69 7.45
CA CYS A 17 0.17 14.02 7.14
C CYS A 17 -1.36 14.08 7.20
N LEU A 18 -2.06 13.02 6.76
CA LEU A 18 -3.53 12.98 6.85
C LEU A 18 -4.01 12.82 8.29
N ALA A 19 -3.38 11.97 9.09
CA ALA A 19 -3.70 11.84 10.51
C ALA A 19 -3.46 13.17 11.23
N ALA A 20 -2.31 13.83 11.00
CA ALA A 20 -1.99 15.13 11.60
C ALA A 20 -3.00 16.22 11.22
N LYS A 21 -3.33 16.33 9.93
CA LYS A 21 -4.34 17.25 9.44
C LYS A 21 -5.68 17.02 10.15
N THR A 22 -6.16 15.77 10.16
CA THR A 22 -7.46 15.41 10.75
C THR A 22 -7.52 15.76 12.23
N VAL A 23 -6.47 15.45 13.00
CA VAL A 23 -6.40 15.72 14.44
C VAL A 23 -6.27 17.22 14.72
N ALA A 24 -5.45 17.95 13.95
CA ALA A 24 -5.26 19.38 14.11
C ALA A 24 -6.53 20.19 13.76
N GLU A 25 -7.29 19.77 12.74
CA GLU A 25 -8.57 20.42 12.38
C GLU A 25 -9.64 20.30 13.46
N ALA A 26 -9.52 19.32 14.36
CA ALA A 26 -10.36 19.22 15.55
C ALA A 26 -9.88 20.10 16.72
N GLY A 27 -8.86 20.94 16.50
CA GLY A 27 -8.32 21.84 17.53
C GLY A 27 -7.38 21.16 18.54
N LEU A 28 -6.97 19.94 18.30
CA LEU A 28 -6.08 19.17 19.16
C LEU A 28 -4.60 19.48 18.85
N GLN A 29 -3.77 19.43 19.89
CA GLN A 29 -2.33 19.63 19.75
C GLN A 29 -1.66 18.36 19.19
N VAL A 30 -1.10 18.45 18.01
CA VAL A 30 -0.47 17.31 17.32
C VAL A 30 0.90 17.68 16.78
N CYS A 31 1.84 16.74 16.87
CA CYS A 31 3.13 16.87 16.22
C CYS A 31 3.44 15.72 15.25
N LEU A 32 4.18 16.06 14.19
CA LEU A 32 4.78 15.15 13.22
C LEU A 32 6.27 15.04 13.53
N VAL A 33 6.78 13.82 13.71
CA VAL A 33 8.20 13.52 13.92
C VAL A 33 8.74 12.84 12.68
N GLU A 34 9.68 13.47 11.98
CA GLU A 34 10.22 12.99 10.71
C GLU A 34 11.76 13.03 10.69
N SER A 35 12.34 11.95 10.23
CA SER A 35 13.80 11.80 10.16
C SER A 35 14.45 12.59 9.03
N LYS A 36 13.73 12.87 7.96
CA LYS A 36 14.16 13.68 6.81
C LYS A 36 14.09 15.15 7.13
N ARG A 37 14.82 15.93 6.33
CA ARG A 37 14.63 17.39 6.28
C ARG A 37 13.25 17.73 5.73
N LYS A 38 12.70 18.85 6.16
CA LYS A 38 11.38 19.35 5.72
C LYS A 38 11.25 19.34 4.19
N GLU A 39 12.28 19.77 3.47
CA GLU A 39 12.29 19.90 2.00
C GLU A 39 12.32 18.55 1.27
N GLU A 40 12.74 17.48 1.95
CA GLU A 40 12.84 16.12 1.41
C GLU A 40 11.57 15.27 1.69
N ILE A 41 10.67 15.79 2.53
CA ILE A 41 9.40 15.11 2.84
C ILE A 41 8.58 14.96 1.55
N GLY A 42 8.09 13.75 1.30
CA GLY A 42 7.40 13.39 0.08
C GLY A 42 8.26 12.64 -0.94
N GLU A 43 9.59 12.74 -0.89
CA GLU A 43 10.46 11.93 -1.73
C GLU A 43 10.40 10.45 -1.31
N LYS A 44 9.90 9.62 -2.22
CA LYS A 44 9.77 8.15 -2.03
C LYS A 44 9.92 7.44 -3.37
N VAL A 45 10.54 6.26 -3.36
CA VAL A 45 10.49 5.33 -4.49
C VAL A 45 9.04 4.83 -4.63
N CYS A 46 8.41 5.11 -5.77
CA CYS A 46 6.99 4.86 -6.00
C CYS A 46 6.72 4.86 -7.50
N GLY A 47 5.65 4.19 -7.95
CA GLY A 47 5.11 4.32 -9.32
C GLY A 47 4.40 5.66 -9.56
N ASP A 48 4.12 6.41 -8.49
CA ASP A 48 3.52 7.75 -8.50
C ASP A 48 2.07 7.82 -9.02
N ALA A 49 1.40 6.69 -9.26
CA ALA A 49 0.03 6.66 -9.74
C ALA A 49 -0.99 6.80 -8.59
N LEU A 50 -2.03 7.62 -8.78
CA LEU A 50 -3.11 7.84 -7.83
C LEU A 50 -4.45 8.00 -8.57
N GLY A 51 -5.47 7.23 -8.17
CA GLY A 51 -6.86 7.45 -8.58
C GLY A 51 -7.46 8.65 -7.85
N GLU A 52 -8.17 9.52 -8.58
CA GLU A 52 -8.74 10.76 -8.02
C GLU A 52 -9.76 10.51 -6.91
N HIS A 53 -10.48 9.38 -6.98
CA HIS A 53 -11.46 8.97 -5.95
C HIS A 53 -10.86 8.86 -4.54
N HIS A 54 -9.56 8.54 -4.43
CA HIS A 54 -8.89 8.47 -3.12
C HIS A 54 -8.83 9.82 -2.38
N LEU A 55 -8.77 10.93 -3.10
CA LEU A 55 -8.84 12.26 -2.47
C LEU A 55 -10.24 12.54 -1.93
N LYS A 56 -11.27 12.22 -2.73
CA LYS A 56 -12.67 12.39 -2.31
C LYS A 56 -13.00 11.58 -1.06
N ASN A 57 -12.47 10.35 -0.96
CA ASN A 57 -12.69 9.45 0.17
C ASN A 57 -12.17 10.00 1.51
N VAL A 58 -11.26 10.96 1.49
CA VAL A 58 -10.69 11.60 2.69
C VAL A 58 -10.98 13.09 2.76
N GLY A 59 -11.97 13.59 1.99
CA GLY A 59 -12.40 14.98 2.00
C GLY A 59 -11.35 15.98 1.49
N LEU A 60 -10.42 15.53 0.65
CA LEU A 60 -9.42 16.39 0.03
C LEU A 60 -9.87 16.87 -1.35
N GLU A 61 -9.73 18.17 -1.59
CA GLU A 61 -9.82 18.73 -2.93
C GLU A 61 -8.60 18.36 -3.77
N LYS A 62 -8.77 18.41 -5.08
CA LYS A 62 -7.68 18.20 -6.02
C LYS A 62 -6.65 19.33 -5.91
N PRO A 63 -5.34 19.02 -5.80
CA PRO A 63 -4.31 20.05 -5.83
C PRO A 63 -4.30 20.77 -7.17
N GLN A 64 -4.04 22.10 -7.12
CA GLN A 64 -4.11 23.00 -8.30
C GLN A 64 -2.72 23.31 -8.90
N GLY A 65 -1.65 22.76 -8.32
CA GLY A 65 -0.28 23.02 -8.75
C GLY A 65 0.35 21.85 -9.51
N GLY A 66 1.68 21.79 -9.48
CA GLY A 66 2.47 20.74 -10.13
C GLY A 66 2.46 19.37 -9.44
N GLU A 67 1.63 19.18 -8.43
CA GLU A 67 1.47 17.92 -7.70
C GLU A 67 0.96 16.80 -8.61
N PHE A 68 0.03 17.15 -9.53
CA PHE A 68 -0.48 16.28 -10.58
C PHE A 68 0.28 16.55 -11.87
N GLU A 69 1.23 15.68 -12.17
CA GLU A 69 2.14 15.87 -13.31
C GLU A 69 1.54 15.41 -14.62
N LYS A 70 0.74 14.32 -14.61
CA LYS A 70 0.08 13.80 -15.81
C LYS A 70 -1.24 13.13 -15.47
N ARG A 71 -2.29 13.41 -16.26
CA ARG A 71 -3.54 12.64 -16.25
C ARG A 71 -3.35 11.34 -17.02
N ILE A 72 -3.93 10.25 -16.50
CA ILE A 72 -4.00 8.95 -17.17
C ILE A 72 -5.44 8.48 -17.25
N ASP A 73 -5.76 7.79 -18.37
CA ASP A 73 -7.11 7.30 -18.66
C ASP A 73 -7.27 5.80 -18.28
N GLY A 74 -6.18 5.13 -17.90
CA GLY A 74 -6.22 3.72 -17.50
C GLY A 74 -4.86 3.03 -17.43
N ILE A 75 -4.91 1.70 -17.40
CA ILE A 75 -3.74 0.83 -17.29
C ILE A 75 -3.76 -0.19 -18.42
N LYS A 76 -2.62 -0.45 -19.04
CA LYS A 76 -2.40 -1.55 -19.97
C LYS A 76 -1.52 -2.62 -19.32
N ILE A 77 -2.01 -3.86 -19.29
CA ILE A 77 -1.30 -5.01 -18.73
C ILE A 77 -0.94 -5.96 -19.87
N TYR A 78 0.35 -6.14 -20.06
CA TYR A 78 0.92 -6.98 -21.12
C TYR A 78 1.24 -8.38 -20.59
N SER A 79 0.82 -9.41 -21.32
CA SER A 79 1.22 -10.79 -21.06
C SER A 79 2.74 -10.99 -21.21
N PRO A 80 3.31 -12.05 -20.61
CA PRO A 80 4.75 -12.33 -20.72
C PRO A 80 5.29 -12.43 -22.16
N ASP A 81 4.51 -12.98 -23.09
CA ASP A 81 4.83 -13.07 -24.52
C ASP A 81 4.52 -11.78 -25.31
N LEU A 82 3.87 -10.79 -24.69
CA LEU A 82 3.43 -9.53 -25.29
C LEU A 82 2.32 -9.66 -26.36
N GLU A 83 1.74 -10.86 -26.55
CA GLU A 83 0.71 -11.10 -27.56
C GLU A 83 -0.68 -10.65 -27.07
N THR A 84 -0.92 -10.66 -25.75
CA THR A 84 -2.18 -10.24 -25.15
C THR A 84 -2.00 -8.99 -24.31
N VAL A 85 -2.89 -8.00 -24.51
CA VAL A 85 -2.91 -6.76 -23.74
C VAL A 85 -4.31 -6.56 -23.16
N PHE A 86 -4.40 -6.44 -21.84
CA PHE A 86 -5.59 -5.99 -21.16
C PHE A 86 -5.56 -4.47 -21.04
N THR A 87 -6.61 -3.80 -21.51
CA THR A 87 -6.78 -2.36 -21.33
C THR A 87 -7.85 -2.13 -20.27
N VAL A 88 -7.43 -1.77 -19.08
CA VAL A 88 -8.29 -1.47 -17.93
C VAL A 88 -8.51 0.04 -17.91
N ALA A 89 -9.65 0.46 -18.38
CA ALA A 89 -10.07 1.87 -18.45
C ALA A 89 -11.59 1.94 -18.22
N ASP A 90 -12.02 2.98 -17.53
CA ASP A 90 -13.43 3.30 -17.33
C ASP A 90 -13.63 4.80 -17.45
N LYS A 91 -14.85 5.23 -17.85
CA LYS A 91 -15.19 6.66 -18.03
C LYS A 91 -15.08 7.45 -16.72
N ASP A 92 -15.34 6.78 -15.60
CA ASP A 92 -15.32 7.36 -14.26
C ASP A 92 -13.95 7.20 -13.58
N PHE A 93 -13.03 6.43 -14.18
CA PHE A 93 -11.68 6.23 -13.67
C PHE A 93 -10.75 7.33 -14.17
N VAL A 94 -10.52 8.32 -13.34
CA VAL A 94 -9.50 9.34 -13.57
C VAL A 94 -8.31 9.07 -12.67
N GLY A 95 -7.16 8.80 -13.28
CA GLY A 95 -5.90 8.63 -12.58
C GLY A 95 -4.92 9.78 -12.87
N HIS A 96 -3.99 9.96 -11.97
CA HIS A 96 -2.92 10.94 -12.11
C HIS A 96 -1.56 10.31 -11.77
N ILE A 97 -0.55 10.69 -12.53
CA ILE A 97 0.83 10.48 -12.14
C ILE A 97 1.27 11.72 -11.39
N LEU A 98 1.77 11.51 -10.19
CA LEU A 98 2.16 12.56 -9.27
C LEU A 98 3.61 13.01 -9.51
N ASN A 99 3.87 14.28 -9.25
CA ASN A 99 5.16 14.67 -8.73
C ASN A 99 5.19 14.31 -7.23
N ARG A 100 5.84 13.22 -6.90
CA ARG A 100 5.73 12.62 -5.56
C ARG A 100 6.23 13.54 -4.45
N ARG A 101 7.29 14.32 -4.71
CA ARG A 101 7.80 15.31 -3.77
C ARG A 101 6.80 16.44 -3.58
N LEU A 102 6.32 17.07 -4.66
CA LEU A 102 5.37 18.19 -4.55
C LEU A 102 4.07 17.75 -3.87
N PHE A 103 3.56 16.55 -4.18
CA PHE A 103 2.38 16.00 -3.53
C PHE A 103 2.59 15.76 -2.03
N GLY A 104 3.74 15.23 -1.63
CA GLY A 104 4.07 15.08 -0.21
C GLY A 104 4.22 16.40 0.52
N GLN A 105 4.86 17.40 -0.12
CA GLN A 105 4.95 18.76 0.42
C GLN A 105 3.57 19.43 0.52
N TRP A 106 2.68 19.17 -0.42
CA TRP A 106 1.30 19.67 -0.38
C TRP A 106 0.52 19.07 0.81
N LEU A 107 0.62 17.76 1.05
CA LEU A 107 0.01 17.11 2.21
C LEU A 107 0.61 17.63 3.53
N LEU A 108 1.92 17.84 3.59
CA LEU A 108 2.60 18.39 4.75
C LEU A 108 2.10 19.82 5.04
N ARG A 109 2.01 20.68 4.01
CA ARG A 109 1.48 22.05 4.18
C ARG A 109 0.06 21.99 4.75
N LYS A 110 -0.82 21.14 4.23
CA LYS A 110 -2.17 20.99 4.76
C LYS A 110 -2.18 20.60 6.24
N ALA A 111 -1.30 19.70 6.67
CA ALA A 111 -1.20 19.34 8.09
C ALA A 111 -0.70 20.50 8.95
N VAL A 112 0.35 21.19 8.50
CA VAL A 112 0.93 22.34 9.24
C VAL A 112 -0.02 23.54 9.27
N ASP A 113 -0.68 23.86 8.16
CA ASP A 113 -1.65 24.95 8.07
C ASP A 113 -2.89 24.68 8.94
N SER A 114 -3.21 23.40 9.21
CA SER A 114 -4.24 23.00 10.18
C SER A 114 -3.77 23.10 11.65
N GLY A 115 -2.48 23.37 11.90
CA GLY A 115 -1.94 23.55 13.26
C GLY A 115 -0.96 22.47 13.73
N ALA A 116 -0.62 21.48 12.90
CA ALA A 116 0.34 20.45 13.29
C ALA A 116 1.79 21.01 13.38
N VAL A 117 2.51 20.66 14.44
CA VAL A 117 3.92 21.03 14.65
C VAL A 117 4.83 20.00 14.01
N LEU A 118 5.76 20.44 13.16
CA LEU A 118 6.73 19.55 12.53
C LEU A 118 8.07 19.54 13.28
N TYR A 119 8.51 18.35 13.67
CA TYR A 119 9.88 18.03 14.11
C TYR A 119 10.59 17.29 13.00
N ASP A 120 11.15 17.98 12.04
CA ASP A 120 12.01 17.40 11.00
C ASP A 120 13.40 17.05 11.54
N LEU A 121 14.23 16.35 10.78
CA LEU A 121 15.54 15.87 11.24
C LEU A 121 15.47 15.17 12.60
N THR A 122 14.33 14.57 12.94
CA THR A 122 14.07 13.98 14.25
C THR A 122 13.75 12.50 14.12
N GLN A 123 14.67 11.67 14.61
CA GLN A 123 14.58 10.22 14.54
C GLN A 123 13.91 9.66 15.80
N PHE A 124 12.86 8.86 15.60
CA PHE A 124 12.28 8.06 16.68
C PHE A 124 13.29 7.05 17.24
N LEU A 125 13.38 6.96 18.56
CA LEU A 125 14.24 6.01 19.25
C LEU A 125 13.46 4.88 19.91
N LYS A 126 12.48 5.20 20.77
CA LYS A 126 11.62 4.21 21.44
C LYS A 126 10.31 4.83 21.93
N PRO A 127 9.23 4.02 22.10
CA PRO A 127 8.02 4.47 22.76
C PRO A 127 8.27 4.64 24.29
N THR A 128 7.53 5.56 24.91
CA THR A 128 7.34 5.62 26.36
C THR A 128 6.07 4.87 26.69
N ILE A 129 6.13 3.95 27.66
CA ILE A 129 5.00 3.10 28.02
C ILE A 129 4.80 3.18 29.54
N GLU A 130 3.62 3.63 29.97
CA GLU A 130 3.23 3.74 31.38
C GLU A 130 1.93 2.98 31.59
N LYS A 131 1.87 2.13 32.61
CA LYS A 131 0.68 1.32 32.98
C LYS A 131 0.04 0.56 31.80
N GLY A 132 0.85 0.16 30.81
CA GLY A 132 0.37 -0.57 29.63
C GLY A 132 -0.15 0.32 28.46
N PHE A 133 -0.08 1.64 28.61
CA PHE A 133 -0.39 2.61 27.55
C PHE A 133 0.88 3.19 26.94
N VAL A 134 0.88 3.43 25.65
CA VAL A 134 1.89 4.26 24.99
C VAL A 134 1.54 5.72 25.28
N THR A 135 2.42 6.40 26.04
CA THR A 135 2.21 7.76 26.56
C THR A 135 3.18 8.79 25.95
N GLY A 136 3.90 8.39 24.91
CA GLY A 136 4.84 9.27 24.23
C GLY A 136 5.97 8.53 23.55
N ILE A 137 7.00 9.27 23.22
CA ILE A 137 8.20 8.77 22.56
C ILE A 137 9.47 9.47 23.08
N LEU A 138 10.58 8.74 22.95
CA LEU A 138 11.91 9.31 22.95
C LEU A 138 12.38 9.40 21.49
N ALA A 139 12.85 10.56 21.07
CA ALA A 139 13.40 10.84 19.77
C ALA A 139 14.74 11.55 19.89
N LYS A 140 15.46 11.68 18.78
CA LYS A 140 16.77 12.36 18.70
C LYS A 140 16.80 13.27 17.49
N ASN A 141 17.14 14.53 17.69
CA ASN A 141 17.45 15.41 16.57
C ASN A 141 18.77 14.97 15.93
N THR A 142 18.77 14.70 14.64
CA THR A 142 19.95 14.17 13.92
C THR A 142 20.99 15.23 13.61
N LYS A 143 20.62 16.53 13.67
CA LYS A 143 21.52 17.65 13.42
C LYS A 143 22.21 18.12 14.71
N THR A 144 21.45 18.31 15.80
CA THR A 144 22.00 18.79 17.09
C THR A 144 22.44 17.64 18.00
N HIS A 145 22.00 16.42 17.70
CA HIS A 145 22.18 15.21 18.49
C HIS A 145 21.47 15.21 19.85
N ASP A 146 20.58 16.18 20.09
CA ASP A 146 19.82 16.28 21.33
C ASP A 146 18.72 15.20 21.40
N ASN A 147 18.54 14.66 22.59
CA ASN A 147 17.40 13.81 22.90
C ASN A 147 16.18 14.67 23.19
N ILE A 148 15.05 14.31 22.55
CA ILE A 148 13.75 14.98 22.69
C ILE A 148 12.78 13.97 23.27
N GLN A 149 12.13 14.32 24.37
CA GLN A 149 11.07 13.53 24.94
C GLN A 149 9.73 14.22 24.68
N LEU A 150 8.85 13.54 23.93
CA LEU A 150 7.52 14.02 23.62
C LEU A 150 6.52 13.14 24.39
N LYS A 151 5.61 13.79 25.14
CA LYS A 151 4.47 13.14 25.78
C LYS A 151 3.21 13.36 25.00
N GLY A 152 2.34 12.34 24.93
CA GLY A 152 1.07 12.44 24.23
C GLY A 152 0.11 11.35 24.68
N LYS A 153 -1.19 11.60 24.53
CA LYS A 153 -2.23 10.62 24.81
C LYS A 153 -2.22 9.49 23.76
N MET A 154 -1.79 9.80 22.52
CA MET A 154 -1.79 8.88 21.39
C MET A 154 -0.49 8.97 20.60
N VAL A 155 0.03 7.82 20.15
CA VAL A 155 1.14 7.72 19.21
C VAL A 155 0.68 6.98 17.94
N PHE A 156 0.87 7.59 16.77
CA PHE A 156 0.61 6.96 15.48
C PHE A 156 1.92 6.48 14.85
N ASP A 157 2.02 5.19 14.52
CA ASP A 157 3.10 4.67 13.67
C ASP A 157 2.76 4.86 12.20
N ALA A 158 3.24 5.95 11.62
CA ALA A 158 3.15 6.30 10.20
C ALA A 158 4.50 6.15 9.49
N SER A 159 5.43 5.37 10.06
CA SER A 159 6.83 5.28 9.61
C SER A 159 7.04 4.40 8.37
N GLY A 160 5.96 4.04 7.68
CA GLY A 160 5.99 3.25 6.46
C GLY A 160 6.42 1.81 6.70
N PHE A 161 6.97 1.15 5.69
CA PHE A 161 7.40 -0.25 5.78
C PHE A 161 8.30 -0.54 7.00
N MET A 162 9.12 0.41 7.40
CA MET A 162 10.03 0.22 8.54
C MET A 162 9.31 -0.05 9.86
N GLY A 163 8.09 0.48 10.07
CA GLY A 163 7.28 0.23 11.25
C GLY A 163 8.05 0.43 12.55
N VAL A 164 8.76 1.57 12.67
CA VAL A 164 9.77 1.75 13.74
C VAL A 164 9.17 1.79 15.14
N VAL A 165 7.89 2.21 15.27
CA VAL A 165 7.18 2.20 16.56
C VAL A 165 6.70 0.78 16.84
N ARG A 166 5.91 0.17 15.93
CA ARG A 166 5.29 -1.13 16.13
C ARG A 166 6.31 -2.24 16.47
N ARG A 167 7.49 -2.20 15.84
CA ARG A 167 8.58 -3.18 16.12
C ARG A 167 9.14 -3.09 17.53
N LYS A 168 8.90 -2.00 18.24
CA LYS A 168 9.32 -1.78 19.61
C LYS A 168 8.20 -1.88 20.64
N LEU A 169 6.97 -2.18 20.18
CA LEU A 169 5.84 -2.43 21.06
C LEU A 169 5.95 -3.81 21.70
N PRO A 170 5.54 -3.95 22.96
CA PRO A 170 5.42 -5.26 23.60
C PRO A 170 4.43 -6.17 22.87
N LYS A 171 4.77 -7.44 22.66
CA LYS A 171 3.89 -8.43 21.98
C LYS A 171 2.49 -8.53 22.59
N LYS A 172 2.37 -8.30 23.92
CA LYS A 172 1.08 -8.30 24.63
C LYS A 172 0.08 -7.23 24.15
N MET A 173 0.50 -6.24 23.36
CA MET A 173 -0.41 -5.27 22.75
C MET A 173 -1.16 -5.85 21.53
N GLY A 174 -0.84 -7.05 21.09
CA GLY A 174 -1.57 -7.74 20.02
C GLY A 174 -1.40 -7.16 18.62
N ILE A 175 -0.42 -6.25 18.42
CA ILE A 175 -0.05 -5.71 17.11
C ILE A 175 1.09 -6.55 16.53
N GLU A 176 0.99 -6.94 15.27
CA GLU A 176 2.04 -7.71 14.58
C GLU A 176 3.34 -6.88 14.45
N ASN A 177 4.46 -7.44 14.89
CA ASN A 177 5.74 -6.73 14.91
C ASN A 177 6.57 -6.96 13.63
N GLU A 178 6.33 -8.08 12.93
CA GLU A 178 7.14 -8.52 11.79
C GLU A 178 6.28 -8.76 10.56
N VAL A 179 6.91 -8.65 9.39
CA VAL A 179 6.34 -8.98 8.09
C VAL A 179 7.24 -10.04 7.47
N ALA A 180 6.68 -11.16 7.04
CA ALA A 180 7.44 -12.22 6.40
C ALA A 180 8.03 -11.74 5.06
N ASN A 181 9.21 -12.22 4.69
CA ASN A 181 9.85 -11.81 3.43
C ASN A 181 8.98 -12.11 2.20
N GLU A 182 8.27 -13.22 2.20
CA GLU A 182 7.33 -13.61 1.13
C GLU A 182 6.13 -12.65 0.97
N ASP A 183 5.89 -11.79 1.94
CA ASP A 183 4.85 -10.77 1.97
C ASP A 183 5.40 -9.36 1.61
N VAL A 184 6.62 -9.28 1.09
CA VAL A 184 7.30 -8.04 0.73
C VAL A 184 7.77 -8.08 -0.72
N GLU A 185 7.59 -6.98 -1.42
CA GLU A 185 8.22 -6.74 -2.71
C GLU A 185 9.42 -5.79 -2.56
N ALA A 186 10.57 -6.23 -3.07
CA ALA A 186 11.73 -5.37 -3.26
C ALA A 186 11.61 -4.66 -4.61
N CYS A 187 11.64 -3.33 -4.59
CA CYS A 187 11.45 -2.49 -5.76
C CYS A 187 12.73 -1.72 -6.12
N TYR A 188 12.92 -1.52 -7.41
CA TYR A 188 13.87 -0.55 -7.94
C TYR A 188 13.19 0.29 -9.03
N ARG A 189 13.37 1.61 -8.99
CA ARG A 189 12.72 2.56 -9.87
C ARG A 189 13.68 3.65 -10.32
N GLU A 190 13.52 4.08 -11.57
CA GLU A 190 14.17 5.27 -12.12
C GLU A 190 13.13 6.24 -12.71
N ILE A 191 13.39 7.53 -12.60
CA ILE A 191 12.79 8.56 -13.46
C ILE A 191 13.78 8.81 -14.58
N ARG A 192 13.34 8.63 -15.81
CA ARG A 192 14.18 8.79 -16.99
C ARG A 192 13.60 9.81 -17.96
N GLN A 193 14.47 10.59 -18.58
CA GLN A 193 14.16 11.42 -19.74
C GLN A 193 14.44 10.62 -20.99
N LEU A 194 13.41 10.29 -21.77
CA LEU A 194 13.54 9.64 -23.07
C LEU A 194 13.97 10.66 -24.13
N LYS A 195 14.49 10.21 -25.28
CA LYS A 195 14.84 11.07 -26.43
C LYS A 195 13.59 11.72 -27.03
N GLN A 196 12.47 11.02 -27.04
CA GLN A 196 11.20 11.51 -27.55
C GLN A 196 10.04 10.99 -26.69
N GLU A 197 8.90 11.69 -26.72
CA GLU A 197 7.71 11.28 -26.00
C GLU A 197 7.16 9.96 -26.57
N SER A 198 6.68 9.08 -25.68
CA SER A 198 6.03 7.84 -26.10
C SER A 198 4.70 8.15 -26.80
N GLU A 199 4.33 7.40 -27.82
CA GLU A 199 3.06 7.55 -28.55
C GLU A 199 1.83 7.34 -27.65
N GLU A 200 1.94 6.48 -26.62
CA GLU A 200 0.85 6.16 -25.70
C GLU A 200 1.09 6.73 -24.29
N THR A 201 0.85 8.03 -24.13
CA THR A 201 1.10 8.74 -22.87
C THR A 201 -0.12 8.80 -21.93
N LYS A 202 -1.24 8.18 -22.31
CA LYS A 202 -2.48 8.18 -21.51
C LYS A 202 -2.64 6.95 -20.61
N TYR A 203 -1.80 5.95 -20.77
CA TYR A 203 -1.90 4.69 -20.04
C TYR A 203 -0.64 4.37 -19.25
N CYS A 204 -0.84 3.93 -18.01
CA CYS A 204 0.20 3.23 -17.25
C CYS A 204 0.42 1.85 -17.86
N LYS A 205 1.66 1.46 -18.15
CA LYS A 205 1.98 0.15 -18.73
C LYS A 205 2.59 -0.76 -17.68
N ILE A 206 2.04 -1.97 -17.55
CA ILE A 206 2.50 -3.05 -16.67
C ILE A 206 2.87 -4.24 -17.55
N TYR A 207 4.03 -4.81 -17.32
CA TYR A 207 4.52 -5.98 -18.05
C TYR A 207 4.72 -7.14 -17.08
N LEU A 208 3.99 -8.22 -17.28
CA LEU A 208 4.17 -9.47 -16.54
C LEU A 208 5.31 -10.26 -17.17
N ASN A 209 6.27 -10.72 -16.37
CA ASN A 209 7.37 -11.57 -16.83
C ASN A 209 8.11 -12.17 -15.63
N GLN A 210 7.85 -13.42 -15.32
CA GLN A 210 8.43 -14.09 -14.14
C GLN A 210 9.95 -14.27 -14.22
N LYS A 211 10.53 -14.25 -15.43
CA LYS A 211 11.99 -14.30 -15.60
C LYS A 211 12.66 -12.97 -15.23
N ALA A 212 12.02 -11.85 -15.54
CA ALA A 212 12.51 -10.52 -15.22
C ALA A 212 12.14 -10.10 -13.79
N THR A 213 10.91 -10.37 -13.37
CA THR A 213 10.31 -9.90 -12.12
C THR A 213 9.57 -11.04 -11.41
N PRO A 214 10.30 -12.03 -10.82
CA PRO A 214 9.66 -13.15 -10.13
C PRO A 214 8.68 -12.72 -9.05
N GLY A 215 7.41 -13.12 -9.20
CA GLY A 215 6.32 -12.79 -8.29
C GLY A 215 5.82 -11.35 -8.32
N GLY A 216 6.33 -10.52 -9.23
CA GLY A 216 5.97 -9.11 -9.38
C GLY A 216 5.82 -8.70 -10.84
N TYR A 217 6.15 -7.44 -11.16
CA TYR A 217 5.99 -6.90 -12.51
C TYR A 217 6.96 -5.74 -12.81
N THR A 218 7.10 -5.42 -14.10
CA THR A 218 7.76 -4.21 -14.58
C THR A 218 6.70 -3.15 -14.88
N TRP A 219 6.94 -1.88 -14.51
CA TRP A 219 6.07 -0.78 -14.92
C TRP A 219 6.81 0.28 -15.74
N ILE A 220 6.06 0.94 -16.63
CA ILE A 220 6.47 2.13 -17.37
C ILE A 220 5.29 3.09 -17.33
N PHE A 221 5.37 4.11 -16.49
CA PHE A 221 4.33 5.10 -16.28
C PHE A 221 4.75 6.44 -16.87
N PRO A 222 3.91 7.05 -17.70
CA PRO A 222 4.23 8.30 -18.35
C PRO A 222 4.26 9.45 -17.33
N LYS A 223 5.21 10.37 -17.48
CA LYS A 223 5.24 11.66 -16.78
C LYS A 223 5.14 12.81 -17.79
N SER A 224 5.24 14.06 -17.36
CA SER A 224 5.18 15.22 -18.26
C SER A 224 6.33 15.23 -19.29
N GLY A 225 6.03 15.60 -20.51
CA GLY A 225 6.97 15.56 -21.64
C GLY A 225 7.44 14.12 -21.89
N ALA A 226 8.66 13.95 -22.34
CA ALA A 226 9.26 12.65 -22.59
C ALA A 226 9.82 11.96 -21.32
N LYS A 227 9.38 12.35 -20.13
CA LYS A 227 9.76 11.67 -18.88
C LYS A 227 8.91 10.45 -18.62
N VAL A 228 9.51 9.42 -18.00
CA VAL A 228 8.84 8.22 -17.54
C VAL A 228 9.32 7.84 -16.14
N ASN A 229 8.38 7.28 -15.36
CA ASN A 229 8.67 6.53 -14.14
C ASN A 229 8.71 5.06 -14.52
N VAL A 230 9.86 4.42 -14.43
CA VAL A 230 10.06 3.04 -14.84
C VAL A 230 10.72 2.24 -13.73
N GLY A 231 10.22 1.04 -13.47
CA GLY A 231 10.77 0.21 -12.41
C GLY A 231 10.31 -1.24 -12.43
N VAL A 232 10.78 -1.97 -11.45
CA VAL A 232 10.49 -3.39 -11.21
C VAL A 232 10.13 -3.61 -9.74
N GLY A 233 9.15 -4.47 -9.49
CA GLY A 233 8.87 -5.07 -8.20
C GLY A 233 9.14 -6.58 -8.27
N ILE A 234 9.73 -7.16 -7.23
CA ILE A 234 10.09 -8.57 -7.15
C ILE A 234 9.77 -9.08 -5.75
N CYS A 235 9.01 -10.16 -5.65
CA CYS A 235 8.69 -10.79 -4.37
C CYS A 235 9.96 -11.33 -3.68
N MET A 236 10.14 -11.01 -2.39
CA MET A 236 11.31 -11.39 -1.58
C MET A 236 11.25 -12.84 -1.09
N ARG A 237 10.95 -13.80 -1.96
CA ARG A 237 11.10 -15.23 -1.64
C ARG A 237 12.58 -15.62 -1.61
N ASP A 238 12.86 -16.81 -1.08
CA ASP A 238 14.22 -17.36 -1.05
C ASP A 238 14.93 -17.21 -2.40
N LYS A 239 16.16 -16.66 -2.33
CA LYS A 239 17.04 -16.43 -3.50
C LYS A 239 16.44 -15.52 -4.59
N PHE A 240 15.58 -14.55 -4.21
CA PHE A 240 15.10 -13.55 -5.17
C PHE A 240 16.26 -12.75 -5.78
N PRO A 241 16.21 -12.42 -7.08
CA PRO A 241 17.26 -11.66 -7.74
C PRO A 241 17.23 -10.20 -7.31
N ASN A 242 18.40 -9.53 -7.35
CA ASN A 242 18.50 -8.10 -7.05
C ASN A 242 17.67 -7.27 -8.05
N PRO A 243 16.70 -6.45 -7.60
CA PRO A 243 15.82 -5.70 -8.49
C PRO A 243 16.55 -4.75 -9.45
N LYS A 244 17.61 -4.07 -9.00
CA LYS A 244 18.41 -3.19 -9.85
C LYS A 244 19.11 -3.95 -10.97
N ASN A 245 19.65 -5.13 -10.68
CA ASN A 245 20.29 -5.96 -11.69
C ASN A 245 19.29 -6.47 -12.73
N GLN A 246 18.09 -6.88 -12.29
CA GLN A 246 17.01 -7.30 -13.18
C GLN A 246 16.51 -6.13 -14.05
N PHE A 247 16.37 -4.95 -13.46
CA PHE A 247 16.01 -3.74 -14.17
C PHE A 247 17.04 -3.40 -15.27
N CYS A 248 18.32 -3.37 -14.96
CA CYS A 248 19.38 -3.10 -15.93
C CYS A 248 19.40 -4.15 -17.06
N LYS A 249 19.21 -5.43 -16.71
CA LYS A 249 19.29 -6.55 -17.67
C LYS A 249 18.07 -6.66 -18.59
N HIS A 250 16.86 -6.42 -18.08
CA HIS A 250 15.62 -6.75 -18.78
C HIS A 250 14.77 -5.53 -19.17
N VAL A 251 15.03 -4.37 -18.56
CA VAL A 251 14.25 -3.16 -18.82
C VAL A 251 15.04 -2.14 -19.61
N LEU A 252 16.23 -1.76 -19.13
CA LEU A 252 17.05 -0.73 -19.80
C LEU A 252 17.57 -1.14 -21.17
N THR A 253 17.61 -2.43 -21.47
CA THR A 253 17.98 -2.96 -22.78
C THR A 253 16.91 -2.81 -23.86
N LYS A 254 15.72 -2.36 -23.49
CA LYS A 254 14.64 -2.11 -24.49
C LYS A 254 14.93 -0.86 -25.31
N PRO A 255 14.67 -0.87 -26.62
CA PRO A 255 14.98 0.27 -27.53
C PRO A 255 14.47 1.62 -27.08
N VAL A 256 13.31 1.68 -26.40
CA VAL A 256 12.71 2.92 -25.88
C VAL A 256 13.61 3.66 -24.90
N PHE A 257 14.55 2.97 -24.22
CA PHE A 257 15.48 3.58 -23.27
C PHE A 257 16.84 3.91 -23.88
N GLU A 258 17.06 3.62 -25.16
CA GLU A 258 18.35 3.92 -25.81
C GLU A 258 18.65 5.42 -25.79
N GLY A 259 19.78 5.78 -25.16
CA GLY A 259 20.20 7.17 -25.00
C GLY A 259 19.31 8.00 -24.06
N SER A 260 18.43 7.37 -23.27
CA SER A 260 17.68 8.07 -22.22
C SER A 260 18.58 8.49 -21.06
N LEU A 261 18.24 9.59 -20.39
CA LEU A 261 19.01 10.14 -19.27
C LEU A 261 18.35 9.75 -17.95
N LEU A 262 19.16 9.29 -16.97
CA LEU A 262 18.73 9.07 -15.59
C LEU A 262 18.56 10.42 -14.88
N LEU A 263 17.37 10.70 -14.36
CA LEU A 263 17.08 11.89 -13.56
C LEU A 263 17.13 11.60 -12.06
N SER A 264 16.53 10.50 -11.62
CA SER A 264 16.60 10.01 -10.24
C SER A 264 16.32 8.52 -10.19
N GLY A 265 16.80 7.84 -9.15
CA GLY A 265 16.57 6.41 -8.97
C GLY A 265 16.74 5.97 -7.53
N GLY A 266 16.18 4.81 -7.19
CA GLY A 266 16.31 4.26 -5.84
C GLY A 266 15.60 2.94 -5.67
N SER A 267 15.84 2.31 -4.52
CA SER A 267 15.21 1.06 -4.10
C SER A 267 14.35 1.28 -2.87
N TRP A 268 13.29 0.51 -2.73
CA TRP A 268 12.45 0.48 -1.54
C TRP A 268 11.73 -0.87 -1.42
N TYR A 269 10.98 -1.02 -0.34
CA TYR A 269 10.22 -2.20 -0.03
C TYR A 269 8.74 -1.84 0.16
N ASP A 270 7.85 -2.69 -0.38
CA ASP A 270 6.40 -2.56 -0.22
C ASP A 270 5.84 -3.84 0.43
N PRO A 271 5.07 -3.72 1.54
CA PRO A 271 4.46 -4.88 2.21
C PRO A 271 3.18 -5.29 1.49
N THR A 272 3.32 -6.09 0.45
CA THR A 272 2.21 -6.53 -0.41
C THR A 272 1.49 -7.74 0.16
N ARG A 273 0.74 -7.55 1.23
CA ARG A 273 -0.07 -8.56 1.90
C ARG A 273 -1.41 -7.99 2.38
N ARG A 274 -2.25 -8.83 2.97
CA ARG A 274 -3.42 -8.38 3.72
C ARG A 274 -3.01 -7.42 4.85
N PRO A 275 -3.92 -6.52 5.32
CA PRO A 275 -3.67 -5.68 6.47
C PRO A 275 -3.27 -6.50 7.69
N PHE A 276 -2.64 -5.88 8.66
CA PHE A 276 -2.58 -6.49 9.99
C PHE A 276 -3.99 -6.74 10.51
N ASP A 277 -4.15 -7.86 11.20
CA ASP A 277 -5.44 -8.25 11.76
C ASP A 277 -5.89 -7.30 12.87
N ASN A 278 -4.94 -6.68 13.58
CA ASN A 278 -5.15 -5.62 14.55
C ASN A 278 -4.11 -4.51 14.40
N MET A 279 -4.58 -3.27 14.28
CA MET A 279 -3.76 -2.09 14.05
C MET A 279 -3.75 -1.12 15.24
N VAL A 280 -4.39 -1.46 16.38
CA VAL A 280 -4.49 -0.60 17.56
C VAL A 280 -4.08 -1.28 18.84
N GLY A 281 -3.54 -0.49 19.76
CA GLY A 281 -3.26 -0.86 21.15
C GLY A 281 -3.60 0.32 22.07
N ASN A 282 -3.40 0.16 23.37
CA ASN A 282 -3.63 1.26 24.30
C ASN A 282 -2.69 2.44 23.99
N GLY A 283 -3.26 3.59 23.61
CA GLY A 283 -2.53 4.80 23.25
C GLY A 283 -1.71 4.70 21.96
N VAL A 284 -1.98 3.74 21.07
CA VAL A 284 -1.22 3.57 19.82
C VAL A 284 -2.07 3.06 18.67
N ALA A 285 -1.85 3.59 17.45
CA ALA A 285 -2.34 3.04 16.20
C ALA A 285 -1.23 2.94 15.16
N VAL A 286 -1.32 1.94 14.29
CA VAL A 286 -0.42 1.72 13.16
C VAL A 286 -1.17 2.03 11.87
N ILE A 287 -0.60 2.87 11.00
CA ILE A 287 -1.27 3.40 9.81
C ILE A 287 -0.37 3.32 8.57
N GLY A 288 -0.98 3.29 7.39
CA GLY A 288 -0.26 3.21 6.12
C GLY A 288 0.54 1.92 5.95
N ASP A 289 1.68 2.00 5.28
CA ASP A 289 2.52 0.81 5.00
C ASP A 289 3.05 0.15 6.29
N ALA A 290 3.09 0.88 7.41
CA ALA A 290 3.44 0.30 8.70
C ALA A 290 2.43 -0.75 9.17
N ALA A 291 1.17 -0.67 8.72
CA ALA A 291 0.12 -1.65 8.96
C ALA A 291 -0.13 -2.58 7.73
N CYS A 292 0.77 -2.60 6.76
CA CYS A 292 0.65 -3.37 5.51
C CYS A 292 -0.56 -2.97 4.66
N LEU A 293 -0.86 -1.67 4.57
CA LEU A 293 -2.03 -1.16 3.85
C LEU A 293 -1.75 -0.84 2.37
N VAL A 294 -0.89 -1.61 1.75
CA VAL A 294 -0.58 -1.56 0.31
C VAL A 294 -1.46 -2.57 -0.42
N ASN A 295 -1.95 -2.22 -1.60
CA ASN A 295 -2.71 -3.19 -2.39
C ASN A 295 -1.82 -4.38 -2.78
N PRO A 296 -2.20 -5.63 -2.46
CA PRO A 296 -1.33 -6.80 -2.67
C PRO A 296 -1.00 -7.10 -4.13
N ILE A 297 -1.83 -6.66 -5.08
CA ILE A 297 -1.67 -6.99 -6.51
C ILE A 297 -0.82 -5.96 -7.25
N HIS A 298 -1.06 -4.67 -6.99
CA HIS A 298 -0.43 -3.62 -7.80
C HIS A 298 0.45 -2.65 -6.99
N GLY A 299 0.74 -2.93 -5.71
CA GLY A 299 1.64 -2.12 -4.88
C GLY A 299 1.13 -0.70 -4.58
N GLY A 300 -0.11 -0.37 -4.90
CA GLY A 300 -0.68 0.97 -4.70
C GLY A 300 -0.96 1.25 -3.23
N GLY A 301 -0.15 2.08 -2.58
CA GLY A 301 -0.26 2.41 -1.16
C GLY A 301 -0.73 3.83 -0.85
N ILE A 302 -0.70 4.78 -1.80
CA ILE A 302 -0.99 6.20 -1.52
C ILE A 302 -2.43 6.38 -1.01
N GLY A 303 -3.42 5.87 -1.76
CA GLY A 303 -4.84 5.97 -1.39
C GLY A 303 -5.17 5.29 -0.06
N PRO A 304 -4.86 3.99 0.12
CA PRO A 304 -5.06 3.30 1.40
C PRO A 304 -4.34 3.96 2.58
N SER A 305 -3.14 4.53 2.38
CA SER A 305 -2.44 5.27 3.42
C SER A 305 -3.17 6.55 3.82
N MET A 306 -3.70 7.32 2.85
CA MET A 306 -4.54 8.49 3.16
C MET A 306 -5.77 8.10 3.96
N LEU A 307 -6.48 7.05 3.49
CA LEU A 307 -7.68 6.55 4.18
C LEU A 307 -7.38 6.14 5.63
N SER A 308 -6.31 5.38 5.85
CA SER A 308 -5.94 4.91 7.18
C SER A 308 -5.60 6.07 8.13
N GLY A 309 -4.84 7.07 7.67
CA GLY A 309 -4.52 8.25 8.46
C GLY A 309 -5.77 9.04 8.84
N PHE A 310 -6.69 9.23 7.90
CA PHE A 310 -7.96 9.91 8.12
C PHE A 310 -8.85 9.17 9.13
N LEU A 311 -9.05 7.85 8.94
CA LEU A 311 -9.89 7.05 9.83
C LEU A 311 -9.31 6.95 11.25
N ALA A 312 -8.01 6.70 11.37
CA ALA A 312 -7.34 6.63 12.67
C ALA A 312 -7.38 7.97 13.42
N GLY A 313 -7.22 9.09 12.68
CA GLY A 313 -7.36 10.42 13.25
C GLY A 313 -8.78 10.69 13.78
N LYS A 314 -9.82 10.33 13.00
CA LYS A 314 -11.23 10.45 13.45
C LYS A 314 -11.52 9.60 14.68
N THR A 315 -11.11 8.32 14.66
CA THR A 315 -11.31 7.44 15.82
C THR A 315 -10.64 7.98 17.08
N PHE A 316 -9.45 8.56 16.94
CA PHE A 316 -8.77 9.18 18.08
C PHE A 316 -9.53 10.39 18.63
N ILE A 317 -10.08 11.26 17.77
CA ILE A 317 -10.89 12.41 18.19
C ILE A 317 -12.11 11.93 19.00
N GLU A 318 -12.85 10.96 18.48
CA GLU A 318 -14.01 10.36 19.15
C GLU A 318 -13.61 9.69 20.49
N ALA A 319 -12.48 9.00 20.54
CA ALA A 319 -11.97 8.38 21.77
C ALA A 319 -11.64 9.43 22.85
N LEU A 320 -11.14 10.60 22.45
CA LEU A 320 -10.85 11.71 23.38
C LEU A 320 -12.09 12.38 23.98
N GLU A 321 -13.25 12.33 23.31
CA GLU A 321 -14.51 12.84 23.89
C GLU A 321 -14.86 12.09 25.19
N HIS A 322 -14.38 10.87 25.34
CA HIS A 322 -14.56 10.01 26.53
C HIS A 322 -13.29 9.90 27.38
N ASP A 323 -12.23 10.65 27.07
CA ASP A 323 -10.89 10.58 27.68
C ASP A 323 -10.34 9.14 27.79
N ASP A 324 -10.70 8.28 26.80
CA ASP A 324 -10.32 6.87 26.76
C ASP A 324 -9.63 6.52 25.44
N VAL A 325 -8.31 6.34 25.49
CA VAL A 325 -7.47 5.88 24.37
C VAL A 325 -7.05 4.41 24.51
N SER A 326 -7.89 3.61 25.17
CA SER A 326 -7.70 2.17 25.26
C SER A 326 -7.84 1.49 23.90
N GLN A 327 -7.30 0.30 23.77
CA GLN A 327 -7.49 -0.52 22.56
C GLN A 327 -8.98 -0.67 22.20
N LYS A 328 -9.85 -0.75 23.20
CA LYS A 328 -11.30 -0.90 23.01
C LYS A 328 -11.91 0.33 22.36
N SER A 329 -11.60 1.53 22.85
CA SER A 329 -12.11 2.78 22.29
C SER A 329 -11.52 3.09 20.91
N LEU A 330 -10.28 2.62 20.63
CA LEU A 330 -9.64 2.79 19.33
C LEU A 330 -10.02 1.70 18.32
N TRP A 331 -10.79 0.68 18.72
CA TRP A 331 -11.11 -0.48 17.87
C TRP A 331 -11.88 -0.15 16.61
N ALA A 332 -12.69 0.89 16.63
CA ALA A 332 -13.47 1.37 15.49
C ALA A 332 -12.59 1.65 14.26
N TYR A 333 -11.34 2.08 14.44
CA TYR A 333 -10.41 2.23 13.31
C TYR A 333 -10.18 0.93 12.56
N ASN A 334 -9.97 -0.21 13.27
CA ASN A 334 -9.84 -1.52 12.63
C ASN A 334 -11.10 -1.85 11.81
N SER A 335 -12.27 -1.77 12.43
CA SER A 335 -13.54 -2.15 11.81
C SER A 335 -13.84 -1.31 10.56
N MET A 336 -13.71 0.02 10.65
CA MET A 336 -13.95 0.92 9.54
C MET A 336 -12.96 0.69 8.37
N TYR A 337 -11.66 0.51 8.66
CA TYR A 337 -10.69 0.26 7.60
C TYR A 337 -10.94 -1.09 6.92
N ILE A 338 -11.21 -2.13 7.71
CA ILE A 338 -11.50 -3.48 7.18
C ILE A 338 -12.74 -3.46 6.31
N GLU A 339 -13.80 -2.78 6.72
CA GLU A 339 -15.03 -2.63 5.93
C GLU A 339 -14.79 -1.87 4.62
N MET A 340 -14.15 -0.70 4.68
CA MET A 340 -13.98 0.17 3.50
C MET A 340 -12.95 -0.36 2.50
N TYR A 341 -11.89 -1.05 2.96
CA TYR A 341 -10.79 -1.46 2.09
C TYR A 341 -10.17 -2.82 2.45
N GLY A 342 -10.04 -3.15 3.72
CA GLY A 342 -9.26 -4.30 4.18
C GLY A 342 -9.82 -5.65 3.75
N ALA A 343 -11.14 -5.82 3.71
CA ALA A 343 -11.77 -7.06 3.23
C ALA A 343 -11.44 -7.37 1.76
N LYS A 344 -11.39 -6.32 0.92
CA LYS A 344 -10.91 -6.42 -0.46
C LYS A 344 -9.43 -6.79 -0.49
N GLN A 345 -8.62 -6.11 0.31
CA GLN A 345 -7.17 -6.30 0.36
C GLN A 345 -6.83 -7.75 0.78
N ALA A 346 -7.56 -8.31 1.75
CA ALA A 346 -7.38 -9.70 2.18
C ALA A 346 -7.73 -10.71 1.07
N ALA A 347 -8.79 -10.46 0.30
CA ALA A 347 -9.12 -11.30 -0.86
C ALA A 347 -8.07 -11.19 -1.96
N LEU A 348 -7.53 -10.00 -2.22
CA LEU A 348 -6.46 -9.79 -3.20
C LEU A 348 -5.14 -10.43 -2.76
N ASP A 349 -4.87 -10.56 -1.45
CA ASP A 349 -3.70 -11.30 -0.97
C ASP A 349 -3.75 -12.79 -1.34
N ILE A 350 -4.93 -13.41 -1.28
CA ILE A 350 -5.13 -14.79 -1.78
C ILE A 350 -4.80 -14.87 -3.29
N PHE A 351 -5.24 -13.89 -4.07
CA PHE A 351 -4.93 -13.86 -5.51
C PHE A 351 -3.44 -13.61 -5.79
N ARG A 352 -2.79 -12.75 -5.02
CA ARG A 352 -1.34 -12.56 -5.08
C ARG A 352 -0.58 -13.88 -4.86
N ARG A 353 -0.97 -14.66 -3.85
CA ARG A 353 -0.37 -15.96 -3.54
C ARG A 353 -0.55 -16.97 -4.68
N PHE A 354 -1.63 -16.89 -5.45
CA PHE A 354 -1.78 -17.67 -6.68
C PHE A 354 -0.85 -17.20 -7.80
N LEU A 355 -0.67 -15.87 -7.97
CA LEU A 355 0.15 -15.29 -9.05
C LEU A 355 1.65 -15.55 -8.86
N ILE A 356 2.16 -15.43 -7.63
CA ILE A 356 3.60 -15.56 -7.33
C ILE A 356 4.23 -16.83 -7.89
N PRO A 357 3.70 -18.04 -7.69
CA PRO A 357 4.26 -19.28 -8.24
C PRO A 357 3.82 -19.57 -9.69
N SER A 358 3.00 -18.71 -10.31
CA SER A 358 2.52 -18.93 -11.68
C SER A 358 3.63 -18.69 -12.69
N ARG A 359 3.76 -19.55 -13.69
CA ARG A 359 4.77 -19.45 -14.74
C ARG A 359 4.29 -18.53 -15.87
N ASP A 360 5.22 -18.00 -16.67
CA ASP A 360 4.91 -17.15 -17.82
C ASP A 360 3.89 -17.80 -18.77
N GLU A 361 4.01 -19.12 -19.03
CA GLU A 361 3.08 -19.82 -19.89
C GLU A 361 1.67 -19.96 -19.29
N ASP A 362 1.54 -19.96 -17.94
CA ASP A 362 0.26 -19.98 -17.25
C ASP A 362 -0.41 -18.61 -17.30
N LEU A 363 0.37 -17.53 -17.17
CA LEU A 363 -0.12 -16.16 -17.30
C LEU A 363 -0.54 -15.86 -18.74
N ASN A 364 0.28 -16.24 -19.75
CA ASN A 364 -0.08 -16.14 -21.16
C ASN A 364 -1.40 -16.85 -21.45
N TYR A 365 -1.54 -18.08 -21.00
CA TYR A 365 -2.77 -18.86 -21.16
C TYR A 365 -3.96 -18.17 -20.50
N GLY A 366 -3.82 -17.72 -19.27
CA GLY A 366 -4.89 -17.06 -18.51
C GLY A 366 -5.39 -15.79 -19.21
N MET A 367 -4.48 -14.95 -19.72
CA MET A 367 -4.81 -13.73 -20.44
C MET A 367 -5.37 -14.01 -21.84
N HIS A 368 -4.74 -14.87 -22.63
CA HIS A 368 -5.18 -15.19 -23.98
C HIS A 368 -6.62 -15.75 -24.01
N TYR A 369 -6.94 -16.65 -23.10
CA TYR A 369 -8.29 -17.26 -23.00
C TYR A 369 -9.26 -16.42 -22.15
N LYS A 370 -8.86 -15.22 -21.69
CA LYS A 370 -9.66 -14.32 -20.85
C LYS A 370 -10.29 -15.05 -19.67
N LEU A 371 -9.47 -15.87 -18.95
CA LEU A 371 -9.91 -16.53 -17.72
C LEU A 371 -10.24 -15.49 -16.62
N LEU A 372 -9.54 -14.37 -16.67
CA LEU A 372 -9.87 -13.09 -16.05
C LEU A 372 -10.09 -12.09 -17.18
N THR A 373 -11.05 -11.20 -17.03
CA THR A 373 -11.33 -10.15 -18.00
C THR A 373 -10.81 -8.81 -17.53
N GLU A 374 -10.74 -7.84 -18.42
CA GLU A 374 -10.42 -6.45 -18.10
C GLU A 374 -11.40 -5.87 -17.05
N ASP A 375 -12.69 -6.24 -17.15
CA ASP A 375 -13.73 -5.85 -16.19
C ASP A 375 -13.50 -6.47 -14.81
N ASP A 376 -13.07 -7.74 -14.73
CA ASP A 376 -12.68 -8.39 -13.47
C ASP A 376 -11.51 -7.66 -12.79
N VAL A 377 -10.51 -7.25 -13.58
CA VAL A 377 -9.36 -6.49 -13.08
C VAL A 377 -9.78 -5.10 -12.60
N LEU A 378 -10.65 -4.42 -13.36
CA LEU A 378 -11.19 -3.11 -12.97
C LEU A 378 -11.99 -3.19 -11.67
N LYS A 379 -12.93 -4.11 -11.56
CA LYS A 379 -13.75 -4.34 -10.35
C LYS A 379 -12.88 -4.67 -9.15
N ALA A 380 -11.89 -5.55 -9.32
CA ALA A 380 -10.89 -5.81 -8.29
C ALA A 380 -10.12 -4.54 -7.89
N GLY A 381 -9.81 -3.68 -8.84
CA GLY A 381 -9.19 -2.37 -8.61
C GLY A 381 -10.09 -1.41 -7.83
N LEU A 382 -11.37 -1.29 -8.18
CA LEU A 382 -12.34 -0.39 -7.55
C LEU A 382 -12.89 -0.89 -6.21
N GLY A 383 -12.73 -2.16 -5.88
CA GLY A 383 -13.25 -2.75 -4.64
C GLY A 383 -14.62 -3.38 -4.76
N GLU A 384 -15.12 -3.50 -5.97
CA GLU A 384 -16.40 -4.15 -6.25
C GLU A 384 -16.31 -5.67 -6.11
N ASP A 385 -17.48 -6.33 -6.05
CA ASP A 385 -17.53 -7.78 -5.95
C ASP A 385 -17.00 -8.43 -7.23
N PHE A 386 -15.93 -9.19 -7.06
CA PHE A 386 -15.27 -9.94 -8.12
C PHE A 386 -16.13 -11.18 -8.45
N HIS A 387 -16.81 -11.15 -9.56
CA HIS A 387 -17.61 -12.27 -10.04
C HIS A 387 -16.90 -12.95 -11.21
N LEU A 388 -16.02 -13.92 -10.90
CA LEU A 388 -15.64 -14.88 -11.94
C LEU A 388 -16.90 -15.66 -12.34
N ASN A 389 -17.38 -15.39 -13.55
CA ASN A 389 -18.51 -16.11 -14.12
C ASN A 389 -18.06 -17.52 -14.52
N VAL A 390 -18.05 -18.45 -13.54
CA VAL A 390 -17.54 -19.83 -13.69
C VAL A 390 -18.25 -20.58 -14.83
N THR A 391 -19.49 -20.22 -15.16
CA THR A 391 -20.27 -20.84 -16.24
C THR A 391 -19.81 -20.41 -17.63
N GLU A 392 -19.45 -19.14 -17.84
CA GLU A 392 -18.83 -18.72 -19.11
C GLU A 392 -17.39 -19.20 -19.21
N THR A 393 -16.65 -19.19 -18.10
CA THR A 393 -15.30 -19.73 -18.01
C THR A 393 -15.29 -21.23 -18.34
N ALA A 394 -16.28 -22.02 -17.93
CA ALA A 394 -16.38 -23.43 -18.29
C ALA A 394 -16.52 -23.65 -19.79
N LYS A 395 -17.27 -22.79 -20.51
CA LYS A 395 -17.34 -22.85 -21.99
C LYS A 395 -16.00 -22.50 -22.67
N ARG A 396 -15.19 -21.65 -22.03
CA ARG A 396 -13.85 -21.26 -22.50
C ARG A 396 -12.82 -22.33 -22.16
N VAL A 397 -12.97 -23.04 -21.05
CA VAL A 397 -12.12 -24.14 -20.55
C VAL A 397 -12.16 -25.36 -21.48
N PHE A 398 -13.29 -25.64 -22.14
CA PHE A 398 -13.37 -26.74 -23.12
C PHE A 398 -12.39 -26.59 -24.31
N LYS A 399 -11.87 -25.40 -24.58
CA LYS A 399 -10.81 -25.15 -25.58
C LYS A 399 -9.41 -25.41 -25.04
N GLY A 400 -9.22 -25.69 -23.74
CA GLY A 400 -7.89 -25.72 -23.10
C GLY A 400 -7.58 -26.89 -22.18
N LEU A 401 -7.97 -28.13 -22.51
CA LEU A 401 -7.65 -29.35 -21.74
C LEU A 401 -6.16 -29.54 -21.36
N LYS A 402 -5.26 -28.72 -21.91
CA LYS A 402 -3.80 -28.85 -21.69
C LYS A 402 -3.31 -28.30 -20.34
N ARG A 403 -4.13 -27.54 -19.54
CA ARG A 403 -3.69 -26.90 -18.29
C ARG A 403 -4.64 -27.08 -17.10
N VAL A 404 -5.14 -28.31 -16.94
CA VAL A 404 -6.12 -28.68 -15.89
C VAL A 404 -5.65 -28.28 -14.47
N ARG A 405 -4.37 -28.43 -14.17
CA ARG A 405 -3.81 -28.05 -12.84
C ARG A 405 -3.92 -26.56 -12.58
N PHE A 406 -3.57 -25.73 -13.56
CA PHE A 406 -3.66 -24.27 -13.44
C PHE A 406 -5.12 -23.82 -13.27
N LEU A 407 -6.04 -24.35 -14.07
CA LEU A 407 -7.46 -24.05 -13.97
C LEU A 407 -8.06 -24.47 -12.63
N ASN A 408 -7.68 -25.62 -12.12
CA ASN A 408 -8.14 -26.08 -10.81
C ASN A 408 -7.59 -25.18 -9.68
N ARG A 409 -6.32 -24.79 -9.74
CA ARG A 409 -5.74 -23.81 -8.81
C ARG A 409 -6.49 -22.47 -8.87
N LEU A 410 -6.77 -21.95 -10.07
CA LEU A 410 -7.52 -20.70 -10.24
C LEU A 410 -8.92 -20.80 -9.62
N ARG A 411 -9.65 -21.89 -9.87
CA ARG A 411 -10.97 -22.13 -9.27
C ARG A 411 -10.93 -22.14 -7.74
N MET A 412 -9.94 -22.85 -7.17
CA MET A 412 -9.75 -22.90 -5.72
C MET A 412 -9.40 -21.53 -5.15
N THR A 413 -8.56 -20.76 -5.83
CA THR A 413 -8.21 -19.39 -5.48
C THR A 413 -9.43 -18.50 -5.38
N VAL A 414 -10.32 -18.55 -6.39
CA VAL A 414 -11.56 -17.75 -6.39
C VAL A 414 -12.49 -18.14 -5.24
N GLY A 415 -12.59 -19.45 -4.96
CA GLY A 415 -13.35 -19.94 -3.80
C GLY A 415 -12.81 -19.35 -2.49
N ALA A 416 -11.48 -19.43 -2.30
CA ALA A 416 -10.81 -18.89 -1.12
C ALA A 416 -10.92 -17.35 -1.02
N MET A 417 -10.85 -16.62 -2.13
CA MET A 417 -11.06 -15.16 -2.15
C MET A 417 -12.45 -14.78 -1.64
N LYS A 418 -13.50 -15.50 -2.07
CA LYS A 418 -14.88 -15.29 -1.61
C LYS A 418 -15.01 -15.59 -0.11
N GLU A 419 -14.44 -16.71 0.34
CA GLU A 419 -14.46 -17.12 1.74
C GLU A 419 -13.78 -16.09 2.64
N VAL A 420 -12.55 -15.68 2.29
CA VAL A 420 -11.80 -14.64 3.02
C VAL A 420 -12.58 -13.33 3.06
N ARG A 421 -13.12 -12.87 1.94
CA ARG A 421 -13.88 -11.61 1.89
C ARG A 421 -15.12 -11.66 2.77
N ALA A 422 -15.88 -12.76 2.73
CA ALA A 422 -17.05 -12.95 3.60
C ALA A 422 -16.65 -12.97 5.09
N HIS A 423 -15.53 -13.61 5.42
CA HIS A 423 -15.00 -13.64 6.79
C HIS A 423 -14.58 -12.23 7.26
N TYR A 424 -13.87 -11.45 6.43
CA TYR A 424 -13.45 -10.09 6.75
C TYR A 424 -14.62 -9.11 6.87
N LYS A 425 -15.71 -9.29 6.14
CA LYS A 425 -16.96 -8.50 6.33
C LYS A 425 -17.60 -8.72 7.71
N ASN A 426 -17.24 -9.80 8.40
CA ASN A 426 -17.68 -10.09 9.77
C ASN A 426 -16.55 -9.80 10.78
N TYR A 427 -15.75 -8.77 10.53
CA TYR A 427 -14.72 -8.33 11.46
C TYR A 427 -15.39 -7.95 12.81
N PRO A 428 -14.82 -8.33 13.97
CA PRO A 428 -15.45 -8.06 15.25
C PRO A 428 -15.51 -6.55 15.55
N GLU A 429 -16.61 -6.12 16.10
CA GLU A 429 -16.84 -4.73 16.50
C GLU A 429 -16.06 -4.32 17.76
N SER A 430 -15.47 -5.29 18.46
CA SER A 430 -14.72 -5.08 19.69
C SER A 430 -13.59 -6.10 19.86
N PRO A 431 -12.59 -5.83 20.72
CA PRO A 431 -11.47 -6.76 20.98
C PRO A 431 -11.91 -8.12 21.51
N GLU A 432 -13.05 -8.21 22.19
CA GLU A 432 -13.53 -9.44 22.84
C GLU A 432 -13.81 -10.57 21.83
N GLY A 433 -14.25 -10.24 20.62
CA GLY A 433 -14.47 -11.21 19.54
C GLY A 433 -13.25 -11.57 18.71
N PHE A 434 -12.15 -10.84 18.90
CA PHE A 434 -11.03 -10.85 17.98
C PHE A 434 -10.27 -12.18 17.92
N GLU A 435 -9.99 -12.82 19.06
CA GLU A 435 -9.22 -14.07 19.08
C GLU A 435 -9.92 -15.21 18.32
N LYS A 436 -11.25 -15.29 18.39
CA LYS A 436 -12.04 -16.26 17.61
C LYS A 436 -11.95 -15.97 16.12
N TRP A 437 -12.10 -14.70 15.76
CA TRP A 437 -12.03 -14.24 14.37
C TRP A 437 -10.62 -14.48 13.78
N ARG A 438 -9.56 -14.20 14.53
CA ARG A 438 -8.17 -14.40 14.11
C ARG A 438 -7.84 -15.87 13.84
N ARG A 439 -8.27 -16.79 14.72
CA ARG A 439 -8.10 -18.24 14.49
C ARG A 439 -8.77 -18.70 13.21
N GLU A 440 -9.94 -18.17 12.92
CA GLU A 440 -10.64 -18.46 11.66
C GLU A 440 -9.90 -17.88 10.45
N THR A 441 -9.35 -16.67 10.55
CA THR A 441 -8.45 -16.10 9.54
C THR A 441 -7.26 -17.03 9.27
N GLU A 442 -6.57 -17.47 10.31
CA GLU A 442 -5.42 -18.39 10.22
C GLU A 442 -5.83 -19.71 9.53
N ARG A 443 -6.99 -20.27 9.86
CA ARG A 443 -7.52 -21.48 9.21
C ARG A 443 -7.74 -21.26 7.73
N ILE A 444 -8.45 -20.19 7.34
CA ILE A 444 -8.80 -19.90 5.95
C ILE A 444 -7.53 -19.70 5.10
N PHE A 445 -6.58 -18.88 5.58
CA PHE A 445 -5.31 -18.65 4.87
C PHE A 445 -4.44 -19.90 4.81
N GLY A 446 -4.40 -20.72 5.87
CA GLY A 446 -3.71 -22.01 5.89
C GLY A 446 -4.27 -23.00 4.87
N GLU A 447 -5.58 -23.13 4.81
CA GLU A 447 -6.24 -23.97 3.80
C GLU A 447 -6.04 -23.45 2.37
N ALA A 448 -6.12 -22.13 2.19
CA ALA A 448 -5.86 -21.52 0.90
C ALA A 448 -4.43 -21.83 0.41
N LYS A 449 -3.43 -21.70 1.29
CA LYS A 449 -2.03 -22.04 0.97
C LYS A 449 -1.89 -23.46 0.47
N LEU A 450 -2.49 -24.44 1.14
CA LEU A 450 -2.47 -25.84 0.73
C LEU A 450 -3.19 -26.08 -0.62
N LYS A 451 -4.35 -25.45 -0.82
CA LYS A 451 -5.17 -25.62 -2.04
C LYS A 451 -4.52 -24.96 -3.27
N ILE A 452 -3.82 -23.84 -3.08
CA ILE A 452 -3.16 -23.10 -4.16
C ILE A 452 -1.79 -23.72 -4.53
N GLY A 453 -1.22 -24.59 -3.66
CA GLY A 453 0.06 -25.26 -3.89
C GLY A 453 1.25 -24.32 -3.71
N GLU A 454 1.17 -23.53 -2.66
CA GLU A 454 2.26 -22.67 -2.18
C GLU A 454 3.24 -23.40 -1.29
#